data_e19e58e4ad98a955c56afc3bd79c4c8b
#
_entry.id   e19e58e4ad98a955c56afc3bd79c4c8b
#
_cell.length_a   1.000
_cell.length_b   1.000
_cell.length_c   1.000
_cell.angle_alpha   90.00
_cell.angle_beta   90.00
_cell.angle_gamma   90.00
#
_symmetry.space_group_name_H-M   'P 1'
#
loop_
_entity.id
_entity.type
_entity.pdbx_description
1 polymer ?
#
loop_
_entity_poly.entity_id
_entity_poly.type
_entity_poly.pdbx_seq_one_letter_code
_entity_poly.pdbx_strand_id
1 'polypeptide(L)'
;MAMLGVTAPTATAQVGAAKKIVDAAKEQGIVGETIDGYLALVSGSASAEIEAAMNEINIRRKSVYTSLARETGTSPENVAGVSGEKLVAKARRGEKVRLSNGEWQTVK
;
A
#
# COMPACT_ATOMS: atom_id res chain seq x y z
N MET A 1 33.27 21.91 18.86
CA MET A 1 32.11 21.06 19.18
C MET A 1 31.50 20.58 17.89
N ALA A 2 31.57 19.28 17.62
CA ALA A 2 31.02 18.72 16.40
C ALA A 2 29.50 18.57 16.60
N MET A 3 28.72 19.26 15.79
CA MET A 3 27.30 19.00 15.70
C MET A 3 27.09 17.79 14.79
N LEU A 4 26.69 16.71 15.39
CA LEU A 4 26.20 15.57 14.62
C LEU A 4 24.85 15.97 14.03
N GLY A 5 24.83 16.29 12.74
CA GLY A 5 23.59 16.54 12.03
C GLY A 5 22.82 15.23 11.89
N VAL A 6 21.60 15.22 12.38
CA VAL A 6 20.66 14.13 12.08
C VAL A 6 20.17 14.35 10.67
N THR A 7 20.59 13.49 9.75
CA THR A 7 20.09 13.52 8.38
C THR A 7 18.72 12.81 8.36
N ALA A 8 17.67 13.55 8.05
CA ALA A 8 16.38 12.94 7.79
C ALA A 8 16.45 12.08 6.52
N PRO A 9 15.83 10.89 6.49
CA PRO A 9 15.79 10.08 5.28
C PRO A 9 15.12 10.85 4.15
N THR A 10 15.59 10.64 2.92
CA THR A 10 14.95 11.21 1.74
C THR A 10 13.58 10.55 1.54
N ALA A 11 12.68 11.22 0.81
CA ALA A 11 11.36 10.65 0.49
C ALA A 11 11.50 9.27 -0.19
N THR A 12 12.48 9.11 -1.09
CA THR A 12 12.75 7.84 -1.76
C THR A 12 13.17 6.75 -0.79
N ALA A 13 14.05 7.08 0.18
CA ALA A 13 14.49 6.13 1.21
C ALA A 13 13.33 5.73 2.14
N GLN A 14 12.46 6.67 2.50
CA GLN A 14 11.27 6.39 3.30
C GLN A 14 10.32 5.44 2.59
N VAL A 15 10.07 5.64 1.29
CA VAL A 15 9.23 4.77 0.48
C VAL A 15 9.84 3.37 0.39
N GLY A 16 11.15 3.27 0.17
CA GLY A 16 11.84 1.99 0.13
C GLY A 16 11.73 1.22 1.44
N ALA A 17 11.89 1.92 2.57
CA ALA A 17 11.74 1.32 3.90
C ALA A 17 10.30 0.85 4.14
N ALA A 18 9.31 1.69 3.83
CA ALA A 18 7.91 1.34 3.97
C ALA A 18 7.54 0.13 3.10
N LYS A 19 8.05 0.08 1.86
CA LYS A 19 7.81 -1.02 0.96
C LYS A 19 8.31 -2.35 1.52
N LYS A 20 9.51 -2.37 2.09
CA LYS A 20 10.07 -3.58 2.70
C LYS A 20 9.22 -4.08 3.86
N ILE A 21 8.78 -3.19 4.73
CA ILE A 21 7.93 -3.50 5.87
C ILE A 21 6.59 -4.09 5.38
N VAL A 22 5.98 -3.44 4.40
CA VAL A 22 4.70 -3.88 3.84
C VAL A 22 4.86 -5.22 3.11
N ASP A 23 5.92 -5.40 2.33
CA ASP A 23 6.14 -6.68 1.63
C ASP A 23 6.26 -7.85 2.62
N ALA A 24 6.99 -7.66 3.72
CA ALA A 24 7.08 -8.65 4.77
C ALA A 24 5.73 -8.92 5.45
N ALA A 25 4.97 -7.86 5.71
CA ALA A 25 3.64 -7.97 6.31
C ALA A 25 2.64 -8.68 5.38
N LYS A 26 2.77 -8.50 4.06
CA LYS A 26 1.97 -9.25 3.08
C LYS A 26 2.27 -10.75 3.13
N GLU A 27 3.54 -11.10 3.20
CA GLU A 27 3.95 -12.51 3.31
C GLU A 27 3.39 -13.16 4.56
N GLN A 28 3.27 -12.40 5.65
CA GLN A 28 2.73 -12.86 6.92
C GLN A 28 1.19 -12.84 6.97
N GLY A 29 0.53 -12.32 5.96
CA GLY A 29 -0.92 -12.20 5.92
C GLY A 29 -1.49 -11.11 6.82
N ILE A 30 -0.68 -10.15 7.25
CA ILE A 30 -1.09 -9.04 8.13
C ILE A 30 -1.69 -7.90 7.32
N VAL A 31 -1.11 -7.61 6.15
CA VAL A 31 -1.55 -6.57 5.21
C VAL A 31 -1.87 -7.25 3.89
N GLY A 32 -2.85 -6.73 3.18
CA GLY A 32 -3.18 -7.23 1.85
C GLY A 32 -3.63 -6.13 0.92
N GLU A 33 -3.62 -6.45 -0.38
CA GLU A 33 -4.15 -5.57 -1.42
C GLU A 33 -5.67 -5.64 -1.43
N THR A 34 -6.30 -4.50 -1.69
CA THR A 34 -7.75 -4.47 -1.90
C THR A 34 -8.07 -4.05 -3.34
N ILE A 35 -9.23 -4.49 -3.81
CA ILE A 35 -9.71 -4.15 -5.15
C ILE A 35 -9.92 -2.64 -5.32
N ASP A 36 -9.99 -1.90 -4.21
CA ASP A 36 -10.14 -0.44 -4.22
C ASP A 36 -8.86 0.30 -4.57
N GLY A 37 -7.72 -0.40 -4.65
CA GLY A 37 -6.44 0.19 -5.02
C GLY A 37 -5.53 0.55 -3.85
N TYR A 38 -5.93 0.21 -2.63
CA TYR A 38 -5.19 0.51 -1.40
C TYR A 38 -4.89 -0.76 -0.61
N LEU A 39 -3.92 -0.64 0.27
CA LEU A 39 -3.61 -1.66 1.26
C LEU A 39 -4.56 -1.56 2.45
N ALA A 40 -4.86 -2.68 3.08
CA ALA A 40 -5.62 -2.70 4.33
C ALA A 40 -5.07 -3.78 5.27
N LEU A 41 -5.38 -3.63 6.56
CA LEU A 41 -5.05 -4.62 7.58
C LEU A 41 -6.04 -5.76 7.48
N VAL A 42 -5.55 -6.99 7.45
CA VAL A 42 -6.40 -8.17 7.28
C VAL A 42 -7.27 -8.39 8.52
N SER A 43 -6.70 -8.26 9.71
CA SER A 43 -7.42 -8.46 10.97
C SER A 43 -7.83 -7.17 11.67
N GLY A 44 -7.59 -6.02 11.03
CA GLY A 44 -7.95 -4.71 11.60
C GLY A 44 -6.92 -4.11 12.55
N SER A 45 -5.88 -4.84 12.93
CA SER A 45 -4.82 -4.31 13.79
C SER A 45 -3.46 -4.92 13.43
N ALA A 46 -2.41 -4.15 13.67
CA ALA A 46 -1.02 -4.57 13.46
C ALA A 46 -0.11 -3.72 14.34
N SER A 47 1.20 -3.98 14.29
CA SER A 47 2.16 -3.13 15.00
C SER A 47 2.13 -1.70 14.44
N ALA A 48 2.50 -0.72 15.27
CA ALA A 48 2.56 0.67 14.85
C ALA A 48 3.48 0.87 13.65
N GLU A 49 4.57 0.11 13.56
CA GLU A 49 5.49 0.16 12.44
C GLU A 49 4.84 -0.28 11.12
N ILE A 50 4.10 -1.37 11.15
CA ILE A 50 3.39 -1.90 9.98
C ILE A 50 2.29 -0.93 9.55
N GLU A 51 1.50 -0.42 10.50
CA GLU A 51 0.43 0.52 10.19
C GLU A 51 0.97 1.83 9.59
N ALA A 52 2.07 2.36 10.14
CA ALA A 52 2.70 3.56 9.62
C ALA A 52 3.23 3.34 8.19
N ALA A 53 3.88 2.21 7.93
CA ALA A 53 4.40 1.87 6.62
C ALA A 53 3.28 1.71 5.60
N MET A 54 2.21 1.02 5.97
CA MET A 54 1.02 0.85 5.14
C MET A 54 0.39 2.20 4.79
N ASN A 55 0.20 3.05 5.79
CA ASN A 55 -0.39 4.38 5.58
C ASN A 55 0.48 5.24 4.66
N GLU A 56 1.78 5.18 4.79
CA GLU A 56 2.70 5.91 3.91
C GLU A 56 2.56 5.48 2.46
N ILE A 57 2.51 4.18 2.20
CA ILE A 57 2.28 3.66 0.85
C ILE A 57 0.92 4.12 0.31
N ASN A 58 -0.13 4.04 1.12
CA ASN A 58 -1.47 4.46 0.71
C ASN A 58 -1.55 5.96 0.38
N ILE A 59 -0.87 6.80 1.15
CA ILE A 59 -0.80 8.25 0.88
C ILE A 59 -0.16 8.51 -0.48
N ARG A 60 0.92 7.82 -0.79
CA ARG A 60 1.61 7.95 -2.07
C ARG A 60 0.76 7.43 -3.22
N ARG A 61 0.07 6.32 -3.04
CA ARG A 61 -0.86 5.80 -4.05
C ARG A 61 -1.96 6.81 -4.34
N LYS A 62 -2.53 7.40 -3.29
CA LYS A 62 -3.58 8.43 -3.45
C LYS A 62 -3.09 9.62 -4.27
N SER A 63 -1.87 10.07 -4.03
CA SER A 63 -1.25 11.17 -4.78
C SER A 63 -1.10 10.80 -6.26
N VAL A 64 -0.61 9.60 -6.55
CA VAL A 64 -0.46 9.09 -7.92
C VAL A 64 -1.82 8.98 -8.61
N TYR A 65 -2.81 8.42 -7.94
CA TYR A 65 -4.16 8.25 -8.51
C TYR A 65 -4.80 9.61 -8.82
N THR A 66 -4.62 10.58 -7.93
CA THR A 66 -5.14 11.93 -8.11
C THR A 66 -4.50 12.61 -9.32
N SER A 67 -3.18 12.53 -9.45
CA SER A 67 -2.45 13.12 -10.58
C SER A 67 -2.86 12.46 -11.90
N LEU A 68 -2.93 11.15 -11.92
CA LEU A 68 -3.29 10.39 -13.12
C LEU A 68 -4.74 10.66 -13.54
N ALA A 69 -5.64 10.81 -12.57
CA ALA A 69 -7.04 11.16 -12.84
C ALA A 69 -7.14 12.52 -13.52
N ARG A 70 -6.37 13.51 -13.10
CA ARG A 70 -6.34 14.83 -13.74
C ARG A 70 -5.84 14.74 -15.18
N GLU A 71 -4.77 13.97 -15.41
CA GLU A 71 -4.19 13.81 -16.74
C GLU A 71 -5.12 13.11 -17.72
N THR A 72 -5.92 12.18 -17.23
CA THR A 72 -6.78 11.32 -18.07
C THR A 72 -8.24 11.75 -18.07
N GLY A 73 -8.60 12.80 -17.34
CA GLY A 73 -9.97 13.32 -17.31
C GLY A 73 -10.97 12.40 -16.61
N THR A 74 -10.52 11.65 -15.62
CA THR A 74 -11.37 10.74 -14.84
C THR A 74 -11.28 11.05 -13.35
N SER A 75 -11.92 10.25 -12.51
CA SER A 75 -11.88 10.42 -11.05
C SER A 75 -10.73 9.61 -10.43
N PRO A 76 -10.19 10.05 -9.28
CA PRO A 76 -9.21 9.26 -8.54
C PRO A 76 -9.72 7.87 -8.17
N GLU A 77 -11.01 7.74 -7.88
CA GLU A 77 -11.65 6.46 -7.55
C GLU A 77 -11.61 5.49 -8.73
N ASN A 78 -11.81 5.98 -9.96
CA ASN A 78 -11.71 5.14 -11.16
C ASN A 78 -10.28 4.66 -11.36
N VAL A 79 -9.29 5.55 -11.20
CA VAL A 79 -7.87 5.17 -11.31
C VAL A 79 -7.51 4.16 -10.23
N ALA A 80 -7.94 4.40 -9.01
CA ALA A 80 -7.71 3.48 -7.88
C ALA A 80 -8.31 2.10 -8.15
N GLY A 81 -9.53 2.04 -8.69
CA GLY A 81 -10.19 0.78 -9.02
C GLY A 81 -9.47 -0.02 -10.08
N VAL A 82 -9.01 0.63 -11.15
CA VAL A 82 -8.20 -0.02 -12.20
C VAL A 82 -6.89 -0.53 -11.63
N SER A 83 -6.23 0.30 -10.79
CA SER A 83 -4.99 -0.08 -10.13
C SER A 83 -5.20 -1.25 -9.16
N GLY A 84 -6.31 -1.24 -8.43
CA GLY A 84 -6.67 -2.31 -7.51
C GLY A 84 -6.82 -3.65 -8.20
N GLU A 85 -7.47 -3.69 -9.35
CA GLU A 85 -7.60 -4.91 -10.15
C GLU A 85 -6.23 -5.47 -10.52
N LYS A 86 -5.31 -4.60 -10.94
CA LYS A 86 -3.94 -5.01 -11.31
C LYS A 86 -3.14 -5.49 -10.09
N LEU A 87 -3.26 -4.79 -8.96
CA LEU A 87 -2.54 -5.12 -7.74
C LEU A 87 -3.01 -6.47 -7.17
N VAL A 88 -4.31 -6.71 -7.17
CA VAL A 88 -4.87 -8.00 -6.74
C VAL A 88 -4.41 -9.12 -7.67
N ALA A 89 -4.40 -8.88 -8.97
CA ALA A 89 -3.95 -9.88 -9.95
C ALA A 89 -2.46 -10.21 -9.82
N LYS A 90 -1.65 -9.28 -9.32
CA LYS A 90 -0.21 -9.47 -9.11
C LYS A 90 0.14 -10.06 -7.74
N ALA A 91 -0.83 -10.18 -6.84
CA ALA A 91 -0.57 -10.71 -5.52
C ALA A 91 -0.03 -12.14 -5.61
N ARG A 92 0.91 -12.45 -4.73
CA ARG A 92 1.62 -13.73 -4.76
C ARG A 92 0.84 -14.80 -3.99
N ARG A 93 1.10 -16.04 -4.34
CA ARG A 93 0.52 -17.18 -3.63
C ARG A 93 0.76 -17.06 -2.14
N GLY A 94 -0.30 -17.23 -1.35
CA GLY A 94 -0.27 -17.12 0.11
C GLY A 94 -0.61 -15.74 0.65
N GLU A 95 -0.54 -14.71 -0.20
CA GLU A 95 -0.92 -13.35 0.21
C GLU A 95 -2.44 -13.20 0.29
N LYS A 96 -2.88 -12.19 1.04
CA LYS A 96 -4.31 -11.91 1.22
C LYS A 96 -4.74 -10.79 0.28
N VAL A 97 -5.91 -10.96 -0.31
CA VAL A 97 -6.54 -9.91 -1.13
C VAL A 97 -7.99 -9.77 -0.72
N ARG A 98 -8.51 -8.54 -0.77
CA ARG A 98 -9.92 -8.27 -0.50
C ARG A 98 -10.61 -7.85 -1.79
N LEU A 99 -11.62 -8.61 -2.18
CA LEU A 99 -12.36 -8.40 -3.41
C LEU A 99 -13.59 -7.51 -3.16
N SER A 100 -14.39 -7.30 -4.22
CA SER A 100 -15.53 -6.40 -4.18
C SER A 100 -16.63 -6.82 -3.20
N ASN A 101 -16.68 -8.09 -2.82
CA ASN A 101 -17.60 -8.59 -1.79
C ASN A 101 -17.17 -8.22 -0.36
N GLY A 102 -16.02 -7.57 -0.19
CA GLY A 102 -15.50 -7.17 1.12
C GLY A 102 -14.81 -8.27 1.91
N GLU A 103 -14.68 -9.46 1.35
CA GLU A 103 -14.08 -10.61 2.04
C GLU A 103 -12.62 -10.77 1.67
N TRP A 104 -11.81 -11.15 2.67
CA TRP A 104 -10.42 -11.52 2.46
C TRP A 104 -10.32 -12.95 1.91
N GLN A 105 -9.46 -13.10 0.93
CA GLN A 105 -9.15 -14.40 0.34
C GLN A 105 -7.65 -14.59 0.29
N THR A 106 -7.23 -15.85 0.37
CA THR A 106 -5.81 -16.19 0.20
C THR A 106 -5.55 -16.54 -1.26
N VAL A 107 -4.54 -15.95 -1.85
CA VAL A 107 -4.13 -16.25 -3.24
C VAL A 107 -3.58 -17.66 -3.29
N LYS A 108 -4.11 -18.47 -4.18
CA LYS A 108 -3.73 -19.89 -4.36
C LYS A 108 -2.69 -20.07 -5.43
#